data_b9f3a1c63c23154563706ae8486cac84
#
_entry.id   b9f3a1c63c23154563706ae8486cac84
#
_cell.length_a   1.000
_cell.length_b   1.000
_cell.length_c   1.000
_cell.angle_alpha   90.00
_cell.angle_beta   90.00
_cell.angle_gamma   90.00
#
_symmetry.space_group_name_H-M   'P 1'
#
loop_
_entity.id
_entity.type
_entity.pdbx_description
1 polymer ?
#
loop_
_entity_poly.entity_id
_entity_poly.type
_entity_poly.pdbx_seq_one_letter_code
_entity_poly.pdbx_strand_id
1 'polypeptide(L)'
;MALKEASQQIAAARRTLFLGLGTDVAGMRQIVDYARTVGGVLDHLHSDALQTNLSLMQHAGWIATTLSEIRFRADVIVLVGDSLLERFPRLLSLLTDKTEPKSADVPKLFWFGTDDLRFRTQAMLLPHVQAISLKKSDWLPALTSLLLHTGSPQNGDFDSNVASWGSSESFIPLARSLPSAHYAAWIWSAADFLSEGDDLILDLLVRLVAKRNETSRAAVLPLAGSNGDTTAQQVCTWKTGFPLRQAIQQHLSDYQPHRFRALDVLKRQDCDAAIYVSAFEPIEPPEEFWGVSGVKVVVGHPALKCATRADYFFPSGIPGVDHESHLFRGDGVTIISVDRKRDSLAPPVAEWFGKLLNQDKDAAFSQSYPQV
;
A
#
# COMPACT_ATOMS: atom_id res chain seq x y z
N MET A 1 33.19 -2.68 12.90
CA MET A 1 32.98 -3.66 13.97
C MET A 1 31.49 -4.02 14.05
N ALA A 2 30.59 -3.15 14.42
CA ALA A 2 29.17 -3.44 14.56
C ALA A 2 28.48 -4.09 13.32
N LEU A 3 28.79 -3.63 12.10
CA LEU A 3 28.20 -4.21 10.88
C LEU A 3 28.61 -5.67 10.66
N LYS A 4 29.87 -6.00 10.93
CA LYS A 4 30.39 -7.39 10.82
C LYS A 4 29.75 -8.31 11.86
N GLU A 5 29.61 -7.83 13.08
CA GLU A 5 28.96 -8.57 14.17
C GLU A 5 27.47 -8.82 13.85
N ALA A 6 26.76 -7.78 13.38
CA ALA A 6 25.36 -7.91 12.93
C ALA A 6 25.23 -8.95 11.81
N SER A 7 26.06 -8.87 10.75
CA SER A 7 26.09 -9.84 9.64
C SER A 7 26.31 -11.28 10.14
N GLN A 8 27.28 -11.51 11.03
CA GLN A 8 27.56 -12.82 11.59
C GLN A 8 26.38 -13.40 12.39
N GLN A 9 25.72 -12.54 13.21
CA GLN A 9 24.55 -12.98 13.99
C GLN A 9 23.33 -13.28 13.11
N ILE A 10 23.10 -12.47 12.06
CA ILE A 10 22.02 -12.73 11.09
C ILE A 10 22.30 -14.01 10.31
N ALA A 11 23.52 -14.23 9.83
CA ALA A 11 23.90 -15.42 9.08
C ALA A 11 23.82 -16.72 9.92
N ALA A 12 23.98 -16.60 11.24
CA ALA A 12 23.85 -17.73 12.17
C ALA A 12 22.40 -18.04 12.55
N ALA A 13 21.46 -17.16 12.22
CA ALA A 13 20.06 -17.35 12.55
C ALA A 13 19.42 -18.44 11.69
N ARG A 14 18.53 -19.21 12.30
CA ARG A 14 17.73 -20.23 11.59
C ARG A 14 16.76 -19.60 10.59
N ARG A 15 16.15 -18.47 10.96
CA ARG A 15 15.20 -17.72 10.13
C ARG A 15 15.23 -16.24 10.48
N THR A 16 15.49 -15.42 9.49
CA THR A 16 15.44 -13.97 9.60
C THR A 16 14.08 -13.43 9.16
N LEU A 17 13.50 -12.52 9.91
CA LEU A 17 12.32 -11.76 9.49
C LEU A 17 12.76 -10.37 9.02
N PHE A 18 12.46 -10.03 7.78
CA PHE A 18 12.60 -8.69 7.22
C PHE A 18 11.23 -8.01 7.23
N LEU A 19 11.05 -6.97 8.05
CA LEU A 19 9.78 -6.27 8.16
C LEU A 19 9.96 -4.75 8.12
N GLY A 20 8.85 -4.03 8.05
CA GLY A 20 8.86 -2.60 7.79
C GLY A 20 8.97 -2.33 6.30
N LEU A 21 10.14 -2.55 5.74
CA LEU A 21 10.46 -2.46 4.31
C LEU A 21 10.13 -1.10 3.67
N GLY A 22 10.01 -0.04 4.48
CA GLY A 22 9.75 1.33 4.05
C GLY A 22 11.01 1.95 3.45
N THR A 23 11.31 1.65 2.18
CA THR A 23 12.48 2.14 1.45
C THR A 23 12.19 2.30 -0.05
N ASP A 24 13.15 2.83 -0.78
CA ASP A 24 13.10 3.01 -2.24
C ASP A 24 13.37 1.69 -3.02
N VAL A 25 13.30 1.77 -4.34
CA VAL A 25 13.54 0.63 -5.24
C VAL A 25 14.93 0.04 -5.04
N ALA A 26 15.95 0.88 -4.88
CA ALA A 26 17.33 0.42 -4.71
C ALA A 26 17.50 -0.31 -3.37
N GLY A 27 16.96 0.25 -2.28
CA GLY A 27 16.95 -0.36 -0.96
C GLY A 27 16.24 -1.70 -0.96
N MET A 28 15.02 -1.76 -1.52
CA MET A 28 14.25 -3.00 -1.56
C MET A 28 14.93 -4.09 -2.40
N ARG A 29 15.58 -3.73 -3.51
CA ARG A 29 16.36 -4.69 -4.30
C ARG A 29 17.48 -5.32 -3.50
N GLN A 30 18.24 -4.51 -2.76
CA GLN A 30 19.33 -5.02 -1.91
C GLN A 30 18.82 -5.86 -0.75
N ILE A 31 17.66 -5.51 -0.17
CA ILE A 31 17.01 -6.34 0.87
C ILE A 31 16.67 -7.73 0.32
N VAL A 32 16.05 -7.81 -0.86
CA VAL A 32 15.71 -9.11 -1.48
C VAL A 32 16.96 -9.90 -1.81
N ASP A 33 18.04 -9.26 -2.31
CA ASP A 33 19.31 -9.94 -2.60
C ASP A 33 19.96 -10.45 -1.31
N TYR A 34 19.91 -9.68 -0.24
CA TYR A 34 20.40 -10.11 1.06
C TYR A 34 19.57 -11.27 1.65
N ALA A 35 18.23 -11.16 1.57
CA ALA A 35 17.34 -12.24 1.99
C ALA A 35 17.56 -13.55 1.22
N ARG A 36 17.98 -13.49 -0.05
CA ARG A 36 18.38 -14.68 -0.83
C ARG A 36 19.66 -15.33 -0.32
N THR A 37 20.55 -14.56 0.27
CA THR A 37 21.81 -15.06 0.81
C THR A 37 21.63 -15.71 2.18
N VAL A 38 20.91 -15.04 3.10
CA VAL A 38 20.76 -15.52 4.49
C VAL A 38 19.49 -16.33 4.72
N GLY A 39 18.55 -16.27 3.79
CA GLY A 39 17.20 -16.81 3.97
C GLY A 39 16.32 -15.90 4.81
N GLY A 40 15.01 -16.11 4.80
CA GLY A 40 14.11 -15.39 5.68
C GLY A 40 12.75 -15.06 5.10
N VAL A 41 11.92 -14.44 5.92
CA VAL A 41 10.58 -14.00 5.57
C VAL A 41 10.59 -12.51 5.25
N LEU A 42 9.89 -12.11 4.19
CA LEU A 42 9.74 -10.72 3.75
C LEU A 42 8.29 -10.28 3.93
N ASP A 43 8.06 -9.26 4.74
CA ASP A 43 6.74 -8.65 4.87
C ASP A 43 6.82 -7.15 5.21
N HIS A 44 5.88 -6.36 4.67
CA HIS A 44 5.77 -4.93 4.98
C HIS A 44 4.92 -4.72 6.23
N LEU A 45 5.20 -3.67 7.00
CA LEU A 45 4.45 -3.36 8.22
C LEU A 45 2.93 -3.23 7.96
N HIS A 46 2.56 -2.66 6.84
CA HIS A 46 1.16 -2.43 6.43
C HIS A 46 0.69 -3.35 5.30
N SER A 47 1.24 -4.56 5.23
CA SER A 47 0.91 -5.52 4.16
C SER A 47 -0.53 -6.05 4.22
N ASP A 48 -1.24 -5.92 5.34
CA ASP A 48 -2.65 -6.31 5.45
C ASP A 48 -3.51 -5.60 4.40
N ALA A 49 -3.30 -4.29 4.24
CA ALA A 49 -3.99 -3.49 3.25
C ALA A 49 -3.70 -3.97 1.81
N LEU A 50 -2.43 -4.21 1.50
CA LEU A 50 -2.02 -4.71 0.19
C LEU A 50 -2.59 -6.11 -0.07
N GLN A 51 -2.60 -6.97 0.96
CA GLN A 51 -3.12 -8.34 0.85
C GLN A 51 -4.61 -8.37 0.55
N THR A 52 -5.40 -7.47 1.14
CA THR A 52 -6.84 -7.35 0.85
C THR A 52 -7.06 -7.04 -0.63
N ASN A 53 -6.37 -6.03 -1.18
CA ASN A 53 -6.43 -5.72 -2.61
C ASN A 53 -5.97 -6.88 -3.49
N LEU A 54 -4.87 -7.53 -3.12
CA LEU A 54 -4.30 -8.63 -3.90
C LEU A 54 -5.23 -9.86 -3.93
N SER A 55 -5.80 -10.21 -2.78
CA SER A 55 -6.77 -11.31 -2.68
C SER A 55 -8.01 -11.04 -3.52
N LEU A 56 -8.53 -9.82 -3.49
CA LEU A 56 -9.67 -9.42 -4.31
C LEU A 56 -9.34 -9.50 -5.80
N MET A 57 -8.18 -9.00 -6.21
CA MET A 57 -7.73 -9.06 -7.60
C MET A 57 -7.57 -10.51 -8.08
N GLN A 58 -7.03 -11.39 -7.25
CA GLN A 58 -6.84 -12.81 -7.59
C GLN A 58 -8.16 -13.58 -7.66
N HIS A 59 -9.15 -13.21 -6.85
CA HIS A 59 -10.41 -13.94 -6.74
C HIS A 59 -11.46 -13.45 -7.73
N ALA A 60 -11.66 -12.15 -7.85
CA ALA A 60 -12.70 -11.54 -8.68
C ALA A 60 -12.17 -10.93 -9.99
N GLY A 61 -10.87 -10.60 -10.03
CA GLY A 61 -10.32 -9.72 -11.06
C GLY A 61 -10.85 -8.29 -10.91
N TRP A 62 -10.26 -7.33 -11.60
CA TRP A 62 -10.80 -5.97 -11.68
C TRP A 62 -10.41 -5.27 -12.99
N ILE A 63 -11.17 -4.26 -13.35
CA ILE A 63 -10.86 -3.39 -14.48
C ILE A 63 -10.15 -2.16 -13.91
N ALA A 64 -8.83 -2.14 -14.03
CA ALA A 64 -7.98 -1.08 -13.49
C ALA A 64 -7.86 0.13 -14.43
N THR A 65 -7.56 1.28 -13.84
CA THR A 65 -7.24 2.52 -14.55
C THR A 65 -6.00 3.18 -13.97
N THR A 66 -5.66 4.36 -14.49
CA THR A 66 -4.54 5.18 -14.04
C THR A 66 -4.98 6.59 -13.66
N LEU A 67 -4.21 7.29 -12.83
CA LEU A 67 -4.49 8.70 -12.50
C LEU A 67 -4.59 9.57 -13.76
N SER A 68 -3.74 9.33 -14.76
CA SER A 68 -3.78 10.07 -16.02
C SER A 68 -5.06 9.78 -16.81
N GLU A 69 -5.48 8.54 -16.89
CA GLU A 69 -6.71 8.19 -17.59
C GLU A 69 -7.94 8.79 -16.91
N ILE A 70 -8.02 8.71 -15.59
CA ILE A 70 -9.10 9.35 -14.82
C ILE A 70 -9.13 10.85 -15.08
N ARG A 71 -7.99 11.53 -14.94
CA ARG A 71 -7.87 12.97 -15.14
C ARG A 71 -8.39 13.44 -16.50
N PHE A 72 -8.10 12.68 -17.56
CA PHE A 72 -8.42 13.11 -18.92
C PHE A 72 -9.74 12.58 -19.46
N ARG A 73 -10.33 11.57 -18.84
CA ARG A 73 -11.47 10.85 -19.44
C ARG A 73 -12.66 10.63 -18.51
N ALA A 74 -12.46 10.58 -17.19
CA ALA A 74 -13.58 10.33 -16.28
C ALA A 74 -14.47 11.56 -16.14
N ASP A 75 -15.77 11.33 -16.21
CA ASP A 75 -16.82 12.33 -15.99
C ASP A 75 -17.50 12.13 -14.63
N VAL A 76 -17.36 10.95 -14.03
CA VAL A 76 -17.74 10.68 -12.64
C VAL A 76 -16.57 10.04 -11.89
N ILE A 77 -16.18 10.62 -10.77
CA ILE A 77 -15.10 10.12 -9.92
C ILE A 77 -15.66 9.93 -8.51
N VAL A 78 -15.51 8.73 -7.97
CA VAL A 78 -15.94 8.36 -6.64
C VAL A 78 -14.73 8.02 -5.78
N LEU A 79 -14.47 8.83 -4.79
CA LEU A 79 -13.47 8.60 -3.76
C LEU A 79 -14.12 7.78 -2.64
N VAL A 80 -13.50 6.70 -2.19
CA VAL A 80 -14.09 5.80 -1.18
C VAL A 80 -13.11 5.60 -0.02
N GLY A 81 -13.60 5.89 1.18
CA GLY A 81 -12.81 5.80 2.42
C GLY A 81 -12.56 7.14 3.09
N ASP A 82 -12.41 7.14 4.40
CA ASP A 82 -12.33 8.35 5.21
C ASP A 82 -10.98 9.04 5.15
N SER A 83 -9.90 8.25 5.09
CA SER A 83 -8.53 8.78 5.19
C SER A 83 -7.87 9.04 3.83
N LEU A 84 -8.57 8.77 2.73
CA LEU A 84 -8.00 8.82 1.38
C LEU A 84 -7.35 10.18 1.06
N LEU A 85 -8.04 11.28 1.29
CA LEU A 85 -7.52 12.61 0.97
C LEU A 85 -6.46 13.12 1.96
N GLU A 86 -6.46 12.61 3.18
CA GLU A 86 -5.38 12.86 4.15
C GLU A 86 -4.09 12.14 3.75
N ARG A 87 -4.21 10.90 3.30
CA ARG A 87 -3.06 10.11 2.81
C ARG A 87 -2.52 10.63 1.49
N PHE A 88 -3.41 11.12 0.62
CA PHE A 88 -3.07 11.62 -0.71
C PHE A 88 -3.53 13.07 -0.88
N PRO A 89 -2.92 14.04 -0.17
CA PRO A 89 -3.40 15.44 -0.14
C PRO A 89 -3.36 16.14 -1.51
N ARG A 90 -2.55 15.63 -2.45
CA ARG A 90 -2.48 16.14 -3.82
C ARG A 90 -3.44 15.45 -4.80
N LEU A 91 -4.19 14.43 -4.34
CA LEU A 91 -5.04 13.63 -5.24
C LEU A 91 -6.06 14.49 -5.97
N LEU A 92 -6.80 15.33 -5.26
CA LEU A 92 -7.81 16.19 -5.88
C LEU A 92 -7.20 17.13 -6.92
N SER A 93 -6.08 17.79 -6.60
CA SER A 93 -5.40 18.68 -7.57
C SER A 93 -4.93 17.89 -8.80
N LEU A 94 -4.42 16.67 -8.62
CA LEU A 94 -4.00 15.81 -9.73
C LEU A 94 -5.17 15.39 -10.63
N LEU A 95 -6.37 15.21 -10.06
CA LEU A 95 -7.56 14.81 -10.80
C LEU A 95 -8.27 15.99 -11.49
N THR A 96 -8.20 17.19 -10.92
CA THR A 96 -8.96 18.38 -11.36
C THR A 96 -8.14 19.44 -12.07
N ASP A 97 -6.80 19.42 -11.93
CA ASP A 97 -5.92 20.38 -12.61
C ASP A 97 -5.89 20.09 -14.12
N LYS A 98 -6.69 20.84 -14.85
CA LYS A 98 -6.80 20.80 -16.31
C LYS A 98 -5.88 21.84 -16.93
N THR A 99 -4.60 21.55 -17.05
CA THR A 99 -3.67 22.40 -17.81
C THR A 99 -3.91 22.32 -19.33
N GLU A 100 -4.65 21.29 -19.80
CA GLU A 100 -5.11 21.20 -21.20
C GLU A 100 -6.60 20.79 -21.24
N PRO A 101 -7.48 21.59 -21.84
CA PRO A 101 -8.91 21.29 -21.93
C PRO A 101 -9.17 20.28 -23.07
N LYS A 102 -9.31 19.00 -22.74
CA LYS A 102 -9.80 17.98 -23.70
C LYS A 102 -11.19 17.46 -23.38
N SER A 103 -11.79 17.86 -22.25
CA SER A 103 -13.20 17.62 -21.95
C SER A 103 -13.83 18.92 -21.52
N ALA A 104 -14.96 19.27 -22.14
CA ALA A 104 -15.69 20.52 -21.86
C ALA A 104 -16.26 20.59 -20.43
N ASP A 105 -16.42 19.44 -19.76
CA ASP A 105 -17.10 19.35 -18.46
C ASP A 105 -16.15 18.99 -17.33
N VAL A 106 -16.34 19.66 -16.19
CA VAL A 106 -15.69 19.32 -14.92
C VAL A 106 -16.28 18.00 -14.44
N PRO A 107 -15.46 16.99 -14.05
CA PRO A 107 -15.99 15.72 -13.56
C PRO A 107 -16.81 15.93 -12.29
N LYS A 108 -17.89 15.16 -12.14
CA LYS A 108 -18.62 15.09 -10.88
C LYS A 108 -17.79 14.30 -9.88
N LEU A 109 -17.46 14.93 -8.77
CA LEU A 109 -16.65 14.35 -7.71
C LEU A 109 -17.53 13.97 -6.52
N PHE A 110 -17.50 12.71 -6.15
CA PHE A 110 -18.17 12.18 -4.96
C PHE A 110 -17.12 11.65 -3.98
N TRP A 111 -17.34 11.90 -2.69
CA TRP A 111 -16.52 11.33 -1.63
C TRP A 111 -17.41 10.55 -0.66
N PHE A 112 -17.27 9.24 -0.70
CA PHE A 112 -18.04 8.28 0.06
C PHE A 112 -17.26 7.88 1.32
N GLY A 113 -17.80 8.21 2.48
CA GLY A 113 -17.16 7.99 3.77
C GLY A 113 -18.16 7.66 4.88
N THR A 114 -17.64 7.48 6.09
CA THR A 114 -18.43 7.20 7.29
C THR A 114 -19.19 8.44 7.77
N ASP A 115 -20.24 8.19 8.55
CA ASP A 115 -21.03 9.26 9.17
C ASP A 115 -20.39 9.72 10.49
N ASP A 116 -19.10 10.10 10.44
CA ASP A 116 -18.40 10.64 11.60
C ASP A 116 -18.08 12.13 11.45
N LEU A 117 -17.78 12.77 12.57
CA LEU A 117 -17.52 14.21 12.61
C LEU A 117 -16.26 14.60 11.82
N ARG A 118 -15.23 13.75 11.84
CA ARG A 118 -13.96 14.00 11.16
C ARG A 118 -14.17 14.03 9.65
N PHE A 119 -14.81 12.98 9.10
CA PHE A 119 -15.13 12.92 7.68
C PHE A 119 -15.99 14.12 7.24
N ARG A 120 -17.09 14.41 7.97
CA ARG A 120 -17.97 15.53 7.66
C ARG A 120 -17.25 16.88 7.68
N THR A 121 -16.38 17.10 8.67
CA THR A 121 -15.60 18.35 8.78
C THR A 121 -14.64 18.51 7.60
N GLN A 122 -13.93 17.44 7.22
CA GLN A 122 -13.04 17.46 6.06
C GLN A 122 -13.83 17.72 4.75
N ALA A 123 -14.96 17.05 4.58
CA ALA A 123 -15.79 17.20 3.40
C ALA A 123 -16.34 18.62 3.22
N MET A 124 -16.69 19.31 4.32
CA MET A 124 -17.15 20.72 4.29
C MET A 124 -16.09 21.68 3.74
N LEU A 125 -14.82 21.34 3.83
CA LEU A 125 -13.72 22.15 3.29
C LEU A 125 -13.55 21.99 1.77
N LEU A 126 -14.32 21.11 1.13
CA LEU A 126 -14.18 20.73 -0.27
C LEU A 126 -15.49 21.00 -1.05
N PRO A 127 -15.84 22.26 -1.33
CA PRO A 127 -17.14 22.63 -1.89
C PRO A 127 -17.42 22.04 -3.29
N HIS A 128 -16.38 21.60 -3.99
CA HIS A 128 -16.51 20.96 -5.32
C HIS A 128 -16.64 19.44 -5.25
N VAL A 129 -16.62 18.86 -4.05
CA VAL A 129 -16.75 17.42 -3.82
C VAL A 129 -18.07 17.17 -3.10
N GLN A 130 -18.92 16.33 -3.68
CA GLN A 130 -20.16 15.95 -3.06
C GLN A 130 -19.93 14.83 -2.05
N ALA A 131 -20.05 15.14 -0.77
CA ALA A 131 -19.89 14.14 0.30
C ALA A 131 -21.09 13.21 0.38
N ILE A 132 -20.82 11.93 0.52
CA ILE A 132 -21.77 10.87 0.80
C ILE A 132 -21.38 10.27 2.16
N SER A 133 -22.14 10.63 3.19
CA SER A 133 -21.87 10.24 4.57
C SER A 133 -22.89 9.20 5.02
N LEU A 134 -22.42 7.96 5.26
CA LEU A 134 -23.25 6.84 5.67
C LEU A 134 -22.61 6.12 6.87
N LYS A 135 -23.46 5.57 7.76
CA LYS A 135 -22.94 4.62 8.76
C LYS A 135 -22.27 3.45 8.07
N LYS A 136 -21.17 2.94 8.62
CA LYS A 136 -20.44 1.82 8.00
C LYS A 136 -21.33 0.59 7.75
N SER A 137 -22.30 0.32 8.65
CA SER A 137 -23.32 -0.73 8.49
C SER A 137 -24.16 -0.59 7.24
N ASP A 138 -24.34 0.63 6.73
CA ASP A 138 -25.22 0.93 5.63
C ASP A 138 -24.49 0.90 4.27
N TRP A 139 -23.16 0.74 4.27
CA TRP A 139 -22.35 0.71 3.06
C TRP A 139 -22.70 -0.49 2.15
N LEU A 140 -22.73 -1.68 2.72
CA LEU A 140 -23.07 -2.89 1.95
C LEU A 140 -24.50 -2.82 1.35
N PRO A 141 -25.54 -2.48 2.11
CA PRO A 141 -26.88 -2.27 1.54
C PRO A 141 -26.91 -1.21 0.44
N ALA A 142 -26.28 -0.06 0.64
CA ALA A 142 -26.26 1.03 -0.34
C ALA A 142 -25.56 0.63 -1.64
N LEU A 143 -24.38 0.01 -1.56
CA LEU A 143 -23.66 -0.47 -2.75
C LEU A 143 -24.37 -1.63 -3.44
N THR A 144 -25.01 -2.53 -2.69
CA THR A 144 -25.82 -3.62 -3.25
C THR A 144 -26.97 -3.08 -4.10
N SER A 145 -27.67 -2.07 -3.59
CA SER A 145 -28.72 -1.47 -4.37
C SER A 145 -28.19 -0.72 -5.59
N LEU A 146 -27.10 -0.01 -5.44
CA LEU A 146 -26.47 0.64 -6.58
C LEU A 146 -26.13 -0.40 -7.67
N LEU A 147 -25.63 -1.57 -7.28
CA LEU A 147 -25.34 -2.68 -8.19
C LEU A 147 -26.60 -3.20 -8.89
N LEU A 148 -27.69 -3.40 -8.15
CA LEU A 148 -28.96 -3.91 -8.70
C LEU A 148 -29.59 -2.94 -9.71
N HIS A 149 -29.44 -1.63 -9.51
CA HIS A 149 -29.98 -0.60 -10.38
C HIS A 149 -29.02 -0.18 -11.50
N THR A 150 -27.75 -0.60 -11.45
CA THR A 150 -26.78 -0.35 -12.52
C THR A 150 -27.13 -1.20 -13.74
N GLY A 151 -27.51 -0.57 -14.83
CA GLY A 151 -27.90 -1.25 -16.09
C GLY A 151 -29.40 -1.31 -16.36
N SER A 152 -30.26 -0.87 -15.45
CA SER A 152 -31.70 -0.71 -15.73
C SER A 152 -31.99 0.70 -16.21
N PRO A 153 -32.57 0.86 -17.44
CA PRO A 153 -32.97 2.19 -17.86
C PRO A 153 -34.20 2.62 -17.05
N GLN A 154 -34.07 3.73 -16.34
CA GLN A 154 -35.11 4.63 -15.87
C GLN A 154 -36.47 4.01 -15.48
N ASN A 155 -36.54 3.27 -14.38
CA ASN A 155 -37.82 3.05 -13.73
C ASN A 155 -37.86 3.91 -12.44
N GLY A 156 -38.96 4.68 -12.28
CA GLY A 156 -39.21 5.61 -11.18
C GLY A 156 -39.19 5.01 -9.75
N ASP A 157 -38.97 3.72 -9.63
CA ASP A 157 -38.83 3.01 -8.35
C ASP A 157 -37.46 3.18 -7.65
N PHE A 158 -36.49 3.78 -8.33
CA PHE A 158 -35.15 3.95 -7.74
C PHE A 158 -35.17 4.86 -6.50
N ASP A 159 -35.86 6.02 -6.60
CA ASP A 159 -35.94 7.00 -5.51
C ASP A 159 -36.72 6.45 -4.29
N SER A 160 -37.77 5.62 -4.51
CA SER A 160 -38.54 5.00 -3.44
C SER A 160 -37.78 3.90 -2.72
N ASN A 161 -36.97 3.12 -3.42
CA ASN A 161 -36.14 2.07 -2.84
C ASN A 161 -34.94 2.64 -2.08
N VAL A 162 -34.29 3.68 -2.60
CA VAL A 162 -33.18 4.38 -1.90
C VAL A 162 -33.71 5.13 -0.68
N ALA A 163 -34.89 5.74 -0.76
CA ALA A 163 -35.54 6.42 0.37
C ALA A 163 -35.92 5.46 1.51
N SER A 164 -36.21 4.19 1.20
CA SER A 164 -36.57 3.17 2.21
C SER A 164 -35.40 2.78 3.14
N TRP A 165 -34.16 3.14 2.78
CA TRP A 165 -32.97 2.84 3.61
C TRP A 165 -32.59 3.93 4.57
N GLY A 166 -33.44 4.93 4.76
CA GLY A 166 -33.40 5.85 5.89
C GLY A 166 -32.18 6.76 6.03
N SER A 167 -31.20 6.68 5.15
CA SER A 167 -29.91 7.30 5.41
C SER A 167 -29.33 8.16 4.29
N SER A 168 -30.07 8.46 3.16
CA SER A 168 -29.22 9.01 2.14
C SER A 168 -29.81 9.84 1.03
N GLU A 169 -30.35 10.96 1.36
CA GLU A 169 -30.44 12.04 0.37
C GLU A 169 -29.07 12.30 -0.28
N SER A 170 -27.96 12.13 0.47
CA SER A 170 -26.58 12.30 -0.02
C SER A 170 -26.13 11.28 -1.06
N PHE A 171 -26.74 10.08 -1.10
CA PHE A 171 -26.39 9.01 -2.04
C PHE A 171 -27.13 9.10 -3.39
N ILE A 172 -28.31 9.72 -3.39
CA ILE A 172 -29.16 9.88 -4.58
C ILE A 172 -28.44 10.54 -5.77
N PRO A 173 -27.65 11.62 -5.57
CA PRO A 173 -26.95 12.27 -6.68
C PRO A 173 -25.92 11.36 -7.38
N LEU A 174 -25.21 10.51 -6.63
CA LEU A 174 -24.30 9.53 -7.21
C LEU A 174 -25.09 8.52 -8.06
N ALA A 175 -26.13 7.97 -7.47
CA ALA A 175 -26.97 6.98 -8.11
C ALA A 175 -27.60 7.47 -9.43
N ARG A 176 -28.00 8.75 -9.46
CA ARG A 176 -28.50 9.42 -10.68
C ARG A 176 -27.42 9.77 -11.70
N SER A 177 -26.18 9.98 -11.23
CA SER A 177 -25.07 10.35 -12.13
C SER A 177 -24.48 9.15 -12.86
N LEU A 178 -24.39 7.99 -12.21
CA LEU A 178 -23.75 6.81 -12.78
C LEU A 178 -24.39 6.32 -14.10
N PRO A 179 -25.74 6.24 -14.26
CA PRO A 179 -26.33 5.78 -15.51
C PRO A 179 -25.96 6.62 -16.74
N SER A 180 -25.77 7.91 -16.57
CA SER A 180 -25.39 8.86 -17.64
C SER A 180 -23.87 9.02 -17.80
N ALA A 181 -23.07 8.44 -16.94
CA ALA A 181 -21.61 8.56 -17.00
C ALA A 181 -21.06 7.82 -18.24
N HIS A 182 -20.20 8.48 -18.99
CA HIS A 182 -19.42 7.84 -20.06
C HIS A 182 -18.25 7.05 -19.49
N TYR A 183 -17.63 7.56 -18.43
CA TYR A 183 -16.54 6.89 -17.72
C TYR A 183 -16.58 7.20 -16.23
N ALA A 184 -16.90 6.20 -15.41
CA ALA A 184 -16.89 6.29 -13.96
C ALA A 184 -15.62 5.66 -13.36
N ALA A 185 -14.95 6.36 -12.46
CA ALA A 185 -13.76 5.86 -11.76
C ALA A 185 -13.99 5.78 -10.26
N TRP A 186 -13.59 4.65 -9.65
CA TRP A 186 -13.67 4.42 -8.22
C TRP A 186 -12.27 4.34 -7.64
N ILE A 187 -11.98 5.17 -6.65
CA ILE A 187 -10.64 5.32 -6.06
C ILE A 187 -10.74 5.05 -4.57
N TRP A 188 -9.90 4.17 -4.04
CA TRP A 188 -9.78 3.94 -2.59
C TRP A 188 -8.34 3.76 -2.16
N SER A 189 -8.07 3.93 -0.85
CA SER A 189 -6.85 3.46 -0.21
C SER A 189 -7.14 2.15 0.51
N ALA A 190 -6.32 1.13 0.29
CA ALA A 190 -6.46 -0.15 0.98
C ALA A 190 -6.43 -0.02 2.50
N ALA A 191 -5.75 1.00 3.03
CA ALA A 191 -5.66 1.24 4.46
C ALA A 191 -6.99 1.64 5.14
N ASP A 192 -8.00 2.03 4.36
CA ASP A 192 -9.35 2.33 4.88
C ASP A 192 -10.23 1.08 5.01
N PHE A 193 -9.72 -0.10 4.59
CA PHE A 193 -10.47 -1.35 4.48
C PHE A 193 -9.74 -2.50 5.19
N LEU A 194 -9.54 -2.37 6.50
CA LEU A 194 -8.84 -3.33 7.34
C LEU A 194 -9.72 -4.03 8.38
N SER A 195 -10.97 -3.59 8.51
CA SER A 195 -11.93 -4.19 9.43
C SER A 195 -12.55 -5.45 8.85
N GLU A 196 -13.08 -6.32 9.71
CA GLU A 196 -13.83 -7.51 9.31
C GLU A 196 -15.01 -7.11 8.41
N GLY A 197 -15.14 -7.77 7.25
CA GLY A 197 -16.20 -7.51 6.27
C GLY A 197 -15.90 -6.37 5.26
N ASP A 198 -14.78 -5.65 5.41
CA ASP A 198 -14.43 -4.58 4.47
C ASP A 198 -14.05 -5.12 3.08
N ASP A 199 -13.58 -6.35 2.99
CA ASP A 199 -13.35 -7.08 1.75
C ASP A 199 -14.65 -7.24 0.93
N LEU A 200 -15.80 -7.42 1.58
CA LEU A 200 -17.11 -7.46 0.91
C LEU A 200 -17.50 -6.12 0.29
N ILE A 201 -17.13 -5.01 0.93
CA ILE A 201 -17.37 -3.67 0.37
C ILE A 201 -16.55 -3.50 -0.92
N LEU A 202 -15.27 -3.88 -0.90
CA LEU A 202 -14.41 -3.80 -2.06
C LEU A 202 -14.87 -4.77 -3.18
N ASP A 203 -15.33 -5.97 -2.85
CA ASP A 203 -15.91 -6.91 -3.81
C ASP A 203 -17.14 -6.32 -4.51
N LEU A 204 -18.03 -5.67 -3.78
CA LEU A 204 -19.19 -4.97 -4.36
C LEU A 204 -18.77 -3.83 -5.29
N LEU A 205 -17.74 -3.04 -4.93
CA LEU A 205 -17.21 -2.00 -5.81
C LEU A 205 -16.68 -2.57 -7.12
N VAL A 206 -15.95 -3.67 -7.06
CA VAL A 206 -15.43 -4.36 -8.25
C VAL A 206 -16.56 -4.91 -9.10
N ARG A 207 -17.57 -5.53 -8.50
CA ARG A 207 -18.76 -6.04 -9.21
C ARG A 207 -19.56 -4.91 -9.85
N LEU A 208 -19.71 -3.78 -9.17
CA LEU A 208 -20.38 -2.60 -9.70
C LEU A 208 -19.65 -2.06 -10.94
N VAL A 209 -18.32 -1.99 -10.88
CA VAL A 209 -17.48 -1.62 -12.03
C VAL A 209 -17.65 -2.62 -13.17
N ALA A 210 -17.62 -3.92 -12.91
CA ALA A 210 -17.83 -4.95 -13.91
C ALA A 210 -19.22 -4.82 -14.57
N LYS A 211 -20.27 -4.68 -13.76
CA LYS A 211 -21.63 -4.49 -14.23
C LYS A 211 -21.80 -3.22 -15.08
N ARG A 212 -21.15 -2.13 -14.65
CA ARG A 212 -21.20 -0.88 -15.41
C ARG A 212 -20.54 -0.99 -16.79
N ASN A 213 -19.50 -1.81 -16.93
CA ASN A 213 -18.83 -2.05 -18.20
C ASN A 213 -19.67 -2.83 -19.22
N GLU A 214 -20.84 -3.36 -18.85
CA GLU A 214 -21.81 -3.94 -19.82
C GLU A 214 -22.44 -2.85 -20.70
N THR A 215 -22.53 -1.61 -20.23
CA THR A 215 -23.24 -0.52 -20.92
C THR A 215 -22.41 0.73 -21.14
N SER A 216 -21.39 0.96 -20.35
CA SER A 216 -20.51 2.14 -20.39
C SER A 216 -19.17 1.77 -19.77
N ARG A 217 -18.24 2.74 -19.68
CA ARG A 217 -16.92 2.48 -19.11
C ARG A 217 -16.88 2.77 -17.61
N ALA A 218 -16.32 1.85 -16.87
CA ALA A 218 -15.97 2.08 -15.45
C ALA A 218 -14.66 1.36 -15.09
N ALA A 219 -13.94 1.86 -14.11
CA ALA A 219 -12.70 1.26 -13.64
C ALA A 219 -12.41 1.58 -12.18
N VAL A 220 -11.51 0.79 -11.58
CA VAL A 220 -11.03 1.00 -10.22
C VAL A 220 -9.59 1.50 -10.20
N LEU A 221 -9.25 2.28 -9.20
CA LEU A 221 -7.89 2.69 -8.89
C LEU A 221 -7.63 2.50 -7.38
N PRO A 222 -7.17 1.31 -6.97
CA PRO A 222 -6.69 1.12 -5.60
C PRO A 222 -5.36 1.85 -5.42
N LEU A 223 -5.26 2.69 -4.39
CA LEU A 223 -4.05 3.39 -4.01
C LEU A 223 -3.35 2.69 -2.85
N ALA A 224 -2.06 2.99 -2.70
CA ALA A 224 -1.22 2.52 -1.59
C ALA A 224 -1.84 2.82 -0.22
N GLY A 225 -1.48 2.00 0.77
CA GLY A 225 -1.88 2.20 2.16
C GLY A 225 -0.86 3.00 2.97
N SER A 226 0.41 3.00 2.56
CA SER A 226 1.51 3.65 3.28
C SER A 226 2.71 3.94 2.38
N ASN A 227 3.68 4.73 2.89
CA ASN A 227 4.90 5.03 2.16
C ASN A 227 5.79 3.79 2.02
N GLY A 228 6.11 3.45 0.76
CA GLY A 228 7.01 2.35 0.42
C GLY A 228 6.35 0.99 0.26
N ASP A 229 5.10 0.80 0.65
CA ASP A 229 4.40 -0.49 0.55
C ASP A 229 4.27 -0.99 -0.89
N THR A 230 3.82 -0.13 -1.81
CA THR A 230 3.75 -0.44 -3.24
C THR A 230 5.14 -0.74 -3.80
N THR A 231 6.16 0.03 -3.42
CA THR A 231 7.55 -0.20 -3.84
C THR A 231 8.04 -1.56 -3.35
N ALA A 232 7.82 -1.87 -2.07
CA ALA A 232 8.23 -3.15 -1.49
C ALA A 232 7.56 -4.33 -2.19
N GLN A 233 6.24 -4.26 -2.41
CA GLN A 233 5.48 -5.31 -3.08
C GLN A 233 5.91 -5.52 -4.54
N GLN A 234 6.02 -4.44 -5.30
CA GLN A 234 6.37 -4.51 -6.72
C GLN A 234 7.80 -5.01 -6.94
N VAL A 235 8.77 -4.50 -6.17
CA VAL A 235 10.16 -4.96 -6.26
C VAL A 235 10.29 -6.43 -5.82
N CYS A 236 9.57 -6.82 -4.77
CA CYS A 236 9.54 -8.20 -4.32
C CYS A 236 8.99 -9.11 -5.42
N THR A 237 7.85 -8.75 -6.01
CA THR A 237 7.22 -9.52 -7.10
C THR A 237 8.15 -9.64 -8.30
N TRP A 238 8.74 -8.54 -8.76
CA TRP A 238 9.58 -8.61 -9.96
C TRP A 238 10.89 -9.40 -9.74
N LYS A 239 11.42 -9.41 -8.50
CA LYS A 239 12.66 -10.14 -8.22
C LYS A 239 12.45 -11.62 -7.92
N THR A 240 11.30 -12.00 -7.38
CA THR A 240 11.05 -13.36 -6.87
C THR A 240 9.93 -14.09 -7.59
N GLY A 241 9.08 -13.38 -8.32
CA GLY A 241 7.84 -13.91 -8.92
C GLY A 241 6.64 -13.88 -7.98
N PHE A 242 6.83 -13.51 -6.70
CA PHE A 242 5.78 -13.46 -5.68
C PHE A 242 5.74 -12.13 -4.94
N PRO A 243 4.55 -11.67 -4.50
CA PRO A 243 4.44 -10.48 -3.67
C PRO A 243 5.01 -10.71 -2.27
N LEU A 244 4.87 -9.70 -1.40
CA LEU A 244 5.19 -9.82 0.02
C LEU A 244 4.47 -10.98 0.70
N ARG A 245 4.86 -11.32 1.94
CA ARG A 245 4.44 -12.51 2.70
C ARG A 245 4.95 -13.80 2.06
N GLN A 246 6.23 -13.78 1.75
CA GLN A 246 6.95 -14.93 1.25
C GLN A 246 8.17 -15.22 2.13
N ALA A 247 8.56 -16.49 2.14
CA ALA A 247 9.86 -16.91 2.65
C ALA A 247 10.81 -17.21 1.49
N ILE A 248 12.06 -16.80 1.62
CA ILE A 248 13.13 -17.15 0.68
C ILE A 248 14.07 -18.12 1.39
N GLN A 249 14.35 -19.25 0.77
CA GLN A 249 15.31 -20.23 1.25
C GLN A 249 16.06 -20.84 0.06
N GLN A 250 17.39 -20.77 0.07
CA GLN A 250 18.24 -21.31 -1.01
C GLN A 250 17.80 -20.86 -2.42
N HIS A 251 17.50 -19.57 -2.56
CA HIS A 251 16.98 -18.94 -3.78
C HIS A 251 15.56 -19.36 -4.21
N LEU A 252 14.90 -20.25 -3.51
CA LEU A 252 13.50 -20.60 -3.72
C LEU A 252 12.60 -19.70 -2.90
N SER A 253 11.51 -19.27 -3.51
CA SER A 253 10.49 -18.45 -2.86
C SER A 253 9.26 -19.30 -2.57
N ASP A 254 8.80 -19.25 -1.32
CA ASP A 254 7.56 -19.87 -0.85
C ASP A 254 6.58 -18.76 -0.46
N TYR A 255 5.50 -18.63 -1.23
CA TYR A 255 4.47 -17.59 -1.00
C TYR A 255 3.27 -18.18 -0.24
N GLN A 256 3.13 -17.80 1.03
CA GLN A 256 2.02 -18.21 1.88
C GLN A 256 1.54 -17.00 2.71
N PRO A 257 0.64 -16.16 2.18
CA PRO A 257 0.30 -14.86 2.75
C PRO A 257 -0.30 -14.93 4.16
N HIS A 258 -0.96 -16.03 4.53
CA HIS A 258 -1.47 -16.24 5.89
C HIS A 258 -0.40 -16.74 6.86
N ARG A 259 0.60 -17.46 6.38
CA ARG A 259 1.68 -18.01 7.21
C ARG A 259 2.79 -17.00 7.48
N PHE A 260 3.14 -16.21 6.46
CA PHE A 260 4.28 -15.31 6.49
C PHE A 260 3.91 -13.84 6.73
N ARG A 261 2.75 -13.59 7.34
CA ARG A 261 2.40 -12.29 7.89
C ARG A 261 3.34 -11.98 9.07
N ALA A 262 4.05 -10.83 9.01
CA ALA A 262 5.11 -10.51 9.96
C ALA A 262 4.66 -10.57 11.42
N LEU A 263 3.51 -9.99 11.75
CA LEU A 263 2.98 -10.01 13.12
C LEU A 263 2.70 -11.43 13.62
N ASP A 264 2.27 -12.34 12.75
CA ASP A 264 2.01 -13.72 13.13
C ASP A 264 3.30 -14.53 13.27
N VAL A 265 4.32 -14.25 12.44
CA VAL A 265 5.67 -14.80 12.57
C VAL A 265 6.28 -14.39 13.92
N LEU A 266 6.15 -13.10 14.29
CA LEU A 266 6.62 -12.59 15.58
C LEU A 266 5.88 -13.22 16.76
N LYS A 267 4.54 -13.28 16.73
CA LYS A 267 3.73 -13.88 17.80
C LYS A 267 4.01 -15.36 18.02
N ARG A 268 4.27 -16.11 16.93
CA ARG A 268 4.64 -17.53 17.01
C ARG A 268 6.10 -17.76 17.37
N GLN A 269 6.92 -16.68 17.47
CA GLN A 269 8.37 -16.76 17.64
C GLN A 269 9.05 -17.65 16.58
N ASP A 270 8.55 -17.57 15.34
CA ASP A 270 9.03 -18.36 14.22
C ASP A 270 10.21 -17.69 13.46
N CYS A 271 10.93 -16.81 14.15
CA CYS A 271 12.18 -16.20 13.73
C CYS A 271 13.08 -15.97 14.94
N ASP A 272 14.39 -16.05 14.72
CA ASP A 272 15.43 -15.84 15.71
C ASP A 272 16.40 -14.71 15.30
N ALA A 273 16.12 -14.01 14.22
CA ALA A 273 16.68 -12.71 13.86
C ALA A 273 15.58 -11.86 13.23
N ALA A 274 15.60 -10.55 13.45
CA ALA A 274 14.66 -9.63 12.83
C ALA A 274 15.35 -8.33 12.39
N ILE A 275 15.04 -7.90 11.17
CA ILE A 275 15.54 -6.67 10.58
C ILE A 275 14.33 -5.80 10.25
N TYR A 276 14.25 -4.63 10.88
CA TYR A 276 13.22 -3.64 10.64
C TYR A 276 13.75 -2.49 9.78
N VAL A 277 13.01 -2.13 8.72
CA VAL A 277 13.41 -1.07 7.79
C VAL A 277 12.33 0.00 7.69
N SER A 278 12.65 1.25 8.07
CA SER A 278 11.75 2.41 7.94
C SER A 278 12.56 3.67 7.63
N ALA A 279 12.73 3.98 6.33
CA ALA A 279 13.56 5.09 5.88
C ALA A 279 12.78 6.37 5.58
N PHE A 280 11.49 6.30 5.24
CA PHE A 280 10.70 7.48 4.87
C PHE A 280 10.29 8.30 6.10
N GLU A 281 9.83 7.62 7.14
CA GLU A 281 9.25 8.21 8.35
C GLU A 281 9.79 7.47 9.57
N PRO A 282 9.86 8.12 10.74
CA PRO A 282 10.28 7.49 11.98
C PRO A 282 9.15 6.64 12.59
N ILE A 283 8.65 5.65 11.83
CA ILE A 283 7.64 4.70 12.30
C ILE A 283 8.35 3.62 13.10
N GLU A 284 7.96 3.47 14.36
CA GLU A 284 8.53 2.48 15.27
C GLU A 284 8.11 1.05 14.90
N PRO A 285 8.96 0.04 15.13
CA PRO A 285 8.57 -1.35 14.95
C PRO A 285 7.46 -1.73 15.94
N PRO A 286 6.63 -2.74 15.60
CA PRO A 286 5.61 -3.25 16.52
C PRO A 286 6.23 -3.82 17.80
N GLU A 287 5.50 -3.83 18.91
CA GLU A 287 6.04 -4.29 20.21
C GLU A 287 6.51 -5.76 20.17
N GLU A 288 5.86 -6.58 19.39
CA GLU A 288 6.23 -7.98 19.16
C GLU A 288 7.66 -8.15 18.57
N PHE A 289 8.16 -7.16 17.85
CA PHE A 289 9.53 -7.16 17.32
C PHE A 289 10.58 -7.30 18.41
N TRP A 290 10.34 -6.69 19.57
CA TRP A 290 11.28 -6.72 20.69
C TRP A 290 11.31 -8.05 21.42
N GLY A 291 10.31 -8.91 21.20
CA GLY A 291 10.24 -10.28 21.74
C GLY A 291 11.06 -11.31 20.96
N VAL A 292 11.72 -10.95 19.86
CA VAL A 292 12.61 -11.86 19.11
C VAL A 292 13.80 -12.25 19.99
N SER A 293 14.05 -13.56 20.09
CA SER A 293 15.06 -14.12 21.00
C SER A 293 16.51 -13.82 20.59
N GLY A 294 16.76 -13.63 19.28
CA GLY A 294 18.06 -13.33 18.75
C GLY A 294 18.26 -11.86 18.35
N VAL A 295 19.06 -11.61 17.33
CA VAL A 295 19.49 -10.27 16.93
C VAL A 295 18.33 -9.45 16.35
N LYS A 296 18.23 -8.21 16.80
CA LYS A 296 17.31 -7.18 16.33
C LYS A 296 18.07 -6.02 15.71
N VAL A 297 17.94 -5.88 14.40
CA VAL A 297 18.60 -4.84 13.61
C VAL A 297 17.55 -3.86 13.12
N VAL A 298 17.84 -2.57 13.27
CA VAL A 298 17.00 -1.50 12.73
C VAL A 298 17.82 -0.69 11.73
N VAL A 299 17.30 -0.52 10.52
CA VAL A 299 17.87 0.32 9.46
C VAL A 299 16.83 1.37 9.10
N GLY A 300 17.10 2.65 9.32
CA GLY A 300 16.03 3.60 8.99
C GLY A 300 16.27 5.03 9.42
N HIS A 301 15.17 5.76 9.45
CA HIS A 301 15.13 7.19 9.70
C HIS A 301 15.90 7.57 10.98
N PRO A 302 16.78 8.59 10.93
CA PRO A 302 17.63 8.96 12.08
C PRO A 302 16.84 9.35 13.34
N ALA A 303 15.59 9.79 13.21
CA ALA A 303 14.72 10.17 14.32
C ALA A 303 13.93 9.00 14.95
N LEU A 304 14.21 7.75 14.59
CA LEU A 304 13.65 6.58 15.27
C LEU A 304 14.08 6.55 16.74
N LYS A 305 13.12 6.47 17.65
CA LYS A 305 13.36 6.45 19.10
C LYS A 305 13.85 5.08 19.59
N CYS A 306 13.50 4.01 18.85
CA CYS A 306 13.92 2.66 19.17
C CYS A 306 15.41 2.36 18.96
N ALA A 307 16.19 3.31 18.48
CA ALA A 307 17.62 3.16 18.25
C ALA A 307 18.39 2.61 19.47
N THR A 308 17.96 2.94 20.69
CA THR A 308 18.56 2.47 21.95
C THR A 308 18.08 1.07 22.40
N ARG A 309 17.02 0.55 21.81
CA ARG A 309 16.47 -0.80 22.09
C ARG A 309 17.00 -1.85 21.12
N ALA A 310 17.43 -1.45 19.94
CA ALA A 310 17.97 -2.35 18.93
C ALA A 310 19.38 -2.83 19.31
N ASP A 311 19.70 -4.07 19.00
CA ASP A 311 21.07 -4.58 19.16
C ASP A 311 22.01 -3.83 18.20
N TYR A 312 21.51 -3.52 17.00
CA TYR A 312 22.21 -2.68 16.01
C TYR A 312 21.24 -1.70 15.37
N PHE A 313 21.62 -0.42 15.36
CA PHE A 313 20.91 0.64 14.64
C PHE A 313 21.80 1.25 13.56
N PHE A 314 21.32 1.24 12.33
CA PHE A 314 21.98 1.82 11.18
C PHE A 314 21.12 2.97 10.63
N PRO A 315 21.45 4.23 10.95
CA PRO A 315 20.68 5.37 10.43
C PRO A 315 20.82 5.45 8.93
N SER A 316 19.70 5.60 8.23
CA SER A 316 19.68 5.75 6.77
C SER A 316 19.20 7.13 6.33
N GLY A 317 19.69 7.58 5.18
CA GLY A 317 19.15 8.74 4.48
C GLY A 317 17.71 8.51 4.05
N ILE A 318 16.94 9.60 4.02
CA ILE A 318 15.52 9.61 3.63
C ILE A 318 15.45 9.65 2.10
N PRO A 319 14.79 8.65 1.44
CA PRO A 319 14.67 8.63 -0.02
C PRO A 319 13.94 9.87 -0.56
N GLY A 320 14.51 10.50 -1.60
CA GLY A 320 13.96 11.73 -2.19
C GLY A 320 14.15 13.00 -1.35
N VAL A 321 14.87 12.90 -0.23
CA VAL A 321 15.27 14.04 0.60
C VAL A 321 16.78 14.09 0.75
N ASP A 322 17.38 13.04 1.26
CA ASP A 322 18.81 12.94 1.53
C ASP A 322 19.62 12.37 0.35
N HIS A 323 18.96 11.64 -0.53
CA HIS A 323 19.53 11.09 -1.76
C HIS A 323 18.47 11.01 -2.86
N GLU A 324 18.92 11.01 -4.10
CA GLU A 324 18.08 10.69 -5.26
C GLU A 324 17.52 9.26 -5.12
N SER A 325 16.26 9.06 -5.46
CA SER A 325 15.62 7.78 -5.31
C SER A 325 14.59 7.49 -6.40
N HIS A 326 14.29 6.22 -6.59
CA HIS A 326 13.22 5.74 -7.45
C HIS A 326 12.17 5.06 -6.61
N LEU A 327 10.91 5.43 -6.81
CA LEU A 327 9.77 4.94 -6.03
C LEU A 327 8.67 4.50 -6.98
N PHE A 328 7.96 3.44 -6.64
CA PHE A 328 6.66 3.21 -7.26
C PHE A 328 5.69 4.28 -6.78
N ARG A 329 5.01 4.94 -7.71
CA ARG A 329 3.93 5.87 -7.39
C ARG A 329 2.81 5.12 -6.67
N GLY A 330 2.09 5.79 -5.77
CA GLY A 330 1.07 5.16 -4.90
C GLY A 330 -0.08 4.46 -5.63
N ASP A 331 -0.24 4.65 -6.95
CA ASP A 331 -1.15 3.89 -7.83
C ASP A 331 -0.52 2.61 -8.42
N GLY A 332 0.74 2.34 -8.13
CA GLY A 332 1.45 1.15 -8.60
C GLY A 332 1.76 1.09 -10.10
N VAL A 333 1.42 2.13 -10.87
CA VAL A 333 1.47 2.11 -12.34
C VAL A 333 2.84 2.45 -12.89
N THR A 334 3.59 3.32 -12.22
CA THR A 334 4.87 3.83 -12.73
C THR A 334 5.88 4.02 -11.62
N ILE A 335 7.16 3.95 -12.00
CA ILE A 335 8.27 4.37 -11.17
C ILE A 335 8.52 5.85 -11.43
N ILE A 336 8.66 6.62 -10.37
CA ILE A 336 9.03 8.03 -10.41
C ILE A 336 10.44 8.21 -9.86
N SER A 337 11.23 9.10 -10.48
CA SER A 337 12.48 9.60 -9.91
C SER A 337 12.18 10.79 -9.02
N VAL A 338 12.80 10.81 -7.86
CA VAL A 338 12.68 11.91 -6.89
C VAL A 338 14.07 12.41 -6.56
N ASP A 339 14.32 13.68 -6.89
CA ASP A 339 15.61 14.32 -6.69
C ASP A 339 15.90 14.55 -5.19
N ARG A 340 17.18 14.52 -4.87
CA ARG A 340 17.69 14.93 -3.57
C ARG A 340 17.31 16.38 -3.26
N LYS A 341 16.93 16.67 -2.01
CA LYS A 341 16.54 18.00 -1.54
C LYS A 341 17.56 18.65 -0.63
N ARG A 342 18.43 17.86 0.03
CA ARG A 342 19.49 18.34 0.89
C ARG A 342 20.72 17.42 0.82
N ASP A 343 21.88 17.97 1.16
CA ASP A 343 23.08 17.15 1.35
C ASP A 343 23.00 16.39 2.66
N SER A 344 23.31 15.11 2.63
CA SER A 344 23.33 14.23 3.78
C SER A 344 24.49 13.24 3.66
N LEU A 345 25.10 12.92 4.81
CA LEU A 345 26.11 11.86 4.91
C LEU A 345 25.50 10.51 5.33
N ALA A 346 24.20 10.47 5.62
CA ALA A 346 23.52 9.23 5.99
C ALA A 346 23.40 8.32 4.75
N PRO A 347 23.97 7.10 4.81
CA PRO A 347 23.93 6.19 3.68
C PRO A 347 22.50 5.76 3.35
N PRO A 348 22.15 5.54 2.08
CA PRO A 348 20.88 4.92 1.70
C PRO A 348 20.75 3.50 2.29
N VAL A 349 19.51 3.01 2.43
CA VAL A 349 19.24 1.61 2.83
C VAL A 349 19.97 0.63 1.92
N ALA A 350 20.03 0.91 0.62
CA ALA A 350 20.73 0.08 -0.37
C ALA A 350 22.22 -0.11 -0.02
N GLU A 351 22.87 0.93 0.47
CA GLU A 351 24.29 0.86 0.84
C GLU A 351 24.51 0.00 2.10
N TRP A 352 23.62 0.10 3.10
CA TRP A 352 23.70 -0.74 4.29
C TRP A 352 23.55 -2.21 3.96
N PHE A 353 22.55 -2.58 3.17
CA PHE A 353 22.35 -3.98 2.76
C PHE A 353 23.43 -4.47 1.79
N GLY A 354 23.97 -3.61 0.92
CA GLY A 354 25.12 -3.92 0.08
C GLY A 354 26.38 -4.23 0.92
N LYS A 355 26.62 -3.49 1.99
CA LYS A 355 27.72 -3.76 2.93
C LYS A 355 27.51 -5.06 3.70
N LEU A 356 26.28 -5.36 4.17
CA LEU A 356 25.95 -6.65 4.80
C LEU A 356 26.21 -7.80 3.86
N LEU A 357 25.73 -7.73 2.62
CA LEU A 357 25.90 -8.76 1.59
C LEU A 357 27.38 -9.03 1.28
N ASN A 358 28.23 -8.02 1.26
CA ASN A 358 29.66 -8.19 1.01
C ASN A 358 30.38 -8.86 2.19
N GLN A 359 29.99 -8.55 3.44
CA GLN A 359 30.55 -9.24 4.63
C GLN A 359 30.28 -10.75 4.60
N ASP A 360 29.08 -11.16 4.20
CA ASP A 360 28.72 -12.57 4.13
C ASP A 360 29.45 -13.31 2.99
N LYS A 361 29.68 -12.66 1.84
CA LYS A 361 30.51 -13.22 0.77
C LYS A 361 31.96 -13.43 1.17
N ASP A 362 32.55 -12.47 1.87
CA ASP A 362 33.92 -12.56 2.38
C ASP A 362 34.05 -13.69 3.42
N ALA A 363 33.04 -13.87 4.28
CA ALA A 363 32.99 -14.94 5.26
C ALA A 363 32.88 -16.33 4.58
N ALA A 364 32.03 -16.48 3.57
CA ALA A 364 31.88 -17.71 2.81
C ALA A 364 33.16 -18.08 2.04
N PHE A 365 33.82 -17.08 1.43
CA PHE A 365 35.09 -17.28 0.75
C PHE A 365 36.21 -17.71 1.70
N SER A 366 36.29 -17.12 2.88
CA SER A 366 37.31 -17.47 3.90
C SER A 366 37.13 -18.89 4.47
N GLN A 367 35.89 -19.39 4.53
CA GLN A 367 35.57 -20.75 4.94
C GLN A 367 35.90 -21.79 3.84
N SER A 368 35.77 -21.40 2.57
CA SER A 368 36.04 -22.27 1.43
C SER A 368 37.55 -22.45 1.13
N TYR A 369 38.37 -21.49 1.57
CA TYR A 369 39.84 -21.51 1.44
C TYR A 369 40.48 -21.16 2.79
N PRO A 370 40.58 -22.12 3.75
CA PRO A 370 41.33 -21.88 4.96
C PRO A 370 42.77 -21.60 4.54
N GLN A 371 43.32 -20.46 4.97
CA GLN A 371 44.73 -20.16 4.72
C GLN A 371 45.58 -21.24 5.34
N VAL A 372 46.34 -21.95 4.51
CA VAL A 372 47.39 -22.94 4.89
C VAL A 372 48.57 -22.19 5.55
#